data_348ccc4d9507e68fab297f1637d29732
#
_entry.id   348ccc4d9507e68fab297f1637d29732
#
_cell.length_a   1.000
_cell.length_b   1.000
_cell.length_c   1.000
_cell.angle_alpha   90.00
_cell.angle_beta   90.00
_cell.angle_gamma   90.00
#
_symmetry.space_group_name_H-M   'P 1'
#
loop_
_entity.id
_entity.type
_entity.pdbx_description
1 polymer ?
#
loop_
_entity_poly.entity_id
_entity_poly.type
_entity_poly.pdbx_seq_one_letter_code
_entity_poly.pdbx_strand_id
1 'polypeptide(L)'
;MIEKNFEGVSVRWVIALKGEAEELIKNYAMKRVETMPFPVYKNKDLDMWLILSGIGQLNAVAATSYLYVKSDASYNTIWINFGIVGSRNFKVGD
;
A
#
# COMPACT_ATOMS: atom_id res chain seq x y z
N MET A 1 12.70 7.40 -14.15
CA MET A 1 11.84 7.71 -14.05
C MET A 1 11.00 7.56 -12.89
N ILE A 2 9.96 6.87 -12.91
CA ILE A 2 9.09 6.74 -11.80
C ILE A 2 9.80 6.24 -10.58
N GLU A 3 10.64 5.27 -10.72
CA GLU A 3 11.34 4.75 -9.58
C GLU A 3 12.24 5.75 -8.92
N LYS A 4 12.77 6.66 -9.66
CA LYS A 4 13.65 7.61 -9.08
C LYS A 4 12.95 8.48 -8.08
N ASN A 5 11.67 8.73 -8.25
CA ASN A 5 10.95 9.58 -7.35
C ASN A 5 10.82 8.98 -5.96
N PHE A 6 10.94 7.67 -5.83
CA PHE A 6 10.80 7.05 -4.55
C PHE A 6 12.09 6.43 -4.04
N GLU A 7 13.20 6.71 -4.70
CA GLU A 7 14.44 6.15 -4.27
C GLU A 7 14.76 6.68 -2.89
N GLY A 8 15.06 5.83 -1.97
CA GLY A 8 15.37 6.24 -0.61
C GLY A 8 14.15 6.58 0.24
N VAL A 9 12.97 6.36 -0.30
CA VAL A 9 11.74 6.69 0.41
C VAL A 9 11.04 5.40 0.81
N SER A 10 10.51 5.36 2.01
CA SER A 10 9.78 4.20 2.51
C SER A 10 8.31 4.46 2.28
N VAL A 11 7.67 3.65 1.46
CA VAL A 11 6.28 3.87 1.08
C VAL A 11 5.44 2.63 1.27
N ARG A 12 4.24 2.80 1.76
CA ARG A 12 3.29 1.70 1.90
C ARG A 12 1.97 2.14 1.30
N TRP A 13 1.44 1.32 0.40
CA TRP A 13 0.17 1.62 -0.26
C TRP A 13 -0.91 0.72 0.34
N VAL A 14 -2.01 1.31 0.74
CA VAL A 14 -3.16 0.52 1.22
C VAL A 14 -4.27 0.79 0.24
N ILE A 15 -4.60 -0.19 -0.58
CA ILE A 15 -5.55 -0.01 -1.67
C ILE A 15 -6.74 -0.92 -1.45
N ALA A 16 -7.90 -0.38 -1.60
CA ALA A 16 -9.12 -1.15 -1.35
C ALA A 16 -9.46 -2.12 -2.48
N LEU A 17 -9.30 -1.68 -3.71
CA LEU A 17 -9.71 -2.48 -4.85
C LEU A 17 -8.55 -2.91 -5.72
N LYS A 18 -8.61 -4.15 -6.16
CA LYS A 18 -7.55 -4.69 -6.96
C LYS A 18 -7.35 -3.92 -8.25
N GLY A 19 -8.43 -3.48 -8.86
CA GLY A 19 -8.31 -2.74 -10.10
C GLY A 19 -7.48 -1.48 -9.97
N GLU A 20 -7.61 -0.82 -8.84
CA GLU A 20 -6.84 0.39 -8.61
C GLU A 20 -5.39 0.05 -8.37
N ALA A 21 -5.14 -1.07 -7.73
CA ALA A 21 -3.78 -1.46 -7.41
C ALA A 21 -3.01 -1.96 -8.62
N GLU A 22 -3.70 -2.49 -9.59
CA GLU A 22 -3.02 -3.08 -10.73
C GLU A 22 -2.08 -2.13 -11.45
N GLU A 23 -2.49 -0.89 -11.57
CA GLU A 23 -1.65 0.06 -12.25
C GLU A 23 -0.38 0.30 -11.46
N LEU A 24 -0.49 0.41 -10.16
CA LEU A 24 0.67 0.62 -9.34
C LEU A 24 1.58 -0.60 -9.34
N ILE A 25 1.00 -1.77 -9.28
CA ILE A 25 1.76 -3.00 -9.28
C ILE A 25 2.56 -3.09 -10.57
N LYS A 26 1.93 -2.71 -11.70
CA LYS A 26 2.60 -2.78 -12.93
C LYS A 26 3.66 -1.70 -13.09
N ASN A 27 3.31 -0.48 -12.73
CA ASN A 27 4.23 0.63 -12.89
C ASN A 27 5.48 0.50 -12.03
N TYR A 28 5.36 -0.09 -10.86
CA TYR A 28 6.51 -0.23 -9.99
C TYR A 28 7.03 -1.66 -9.93
N ALA A 29 6.62 -2.48 -10.87
CA ALA A 29 7.09 -3.87 -10.97
C ALA A 29 7.03 -4.60 -9.64
N MET A 30 5.91 -4.51 -8.97
CA MET A 30 5.76 -5.16 -7.69
C MET A 30 5.33 -6.61 -7.87
N LYS A 31 5.72 -7.48 -6.96
CA LYS A 31 5.36 -8.87 -7.02
C LYS A 31 4.66 -9.29 -5.76
N ARG A 32 3.71 -10.19 -5.87
CA ARG A 32 2.97 -10.62 -4.72
C ARG A 32 3.85 -11.51 -3.85
N VAL A 33 3.98 -11.16 -2.59
CA VAL A 33 4.77 -11.94 -1.66
C VAL A 33 3.91 -12.68 -0.65
N GLU A 34 2.62 -12.31 -0.55
CA GLU A 34 1.71 -13.01 0.32
C GLU A 34 0.32 -12.96 -0.23
N THR A 35 -0.51 -13.94 0.13
CA THR A 35 -1.88 -13.97 -0.30
C THR A 35 -2.83 -13.83 0.88
N MET A 36 -2.46 -14.36 2.02
CA MET A 36 -3.30 -14.33 3.20
C MET A 36 -2.52 -13.82 4.36
N PRO A 37 -3.11 -13.09 5.26
CA PRO A 37 -4.53 -12.78 5.33
C PRO A 37 -4.95 -11.70 4.35
N PHE A 38 -4.02 -11.02 3.73
CA PHE A 38 -4.30 -10.03 2.70
C PHE A 38 -3.28 -10.19 1.59
N PRO A 39 -3.65 -9.91 0.35
CA PRO A 39 -2.64 -9.93 -0.71
C PRO A 39 -1.63 -8.81 -0.47
N VAL A 40 -0.37 -9.12 -0.47
CA VAL A 40 0.70 -8.16 -0.21
C VAL A 40 1.70 -8.21 -1.35
N TYR A 41 2.09 -7.05 -1.83
CA TYR A 41 3.04 -6.94 -2.93
C TYR A 41 4.23 -6.11 -2.50
N LYS A 42 5.36 -6.32 -3.11
CA LYS A 42 6.56 -5.60 -2.76
C LYS A 42 7.42 -5.33 -3.99
N ASN A 43 8.06 -4.17 -4.01
CA ASN A 43 9.00 -3.86 -5.07
C ASN A 43 10.34 -4.49 -4.67
N LYS A 44 11.06 -5.01 -5.65
CA LYS A 44 12.29 -5.66 -5.35
C LYS A 44 13.41 -4.74 -4.94
N ASP A 45 13.47 -3.55 -5.46
CA ASP A 45 14.55 -2.64 -5.13
C ASP A 45 14.21 -1.51 -4.18
N LEU A 46 12.99 -1.10 -4.17
CA LEU A 46 12.58 0.02 -3.34
C LEU A 46 11.91 -0.48 -2.06
N ASP A 47 11.90 0.36 -1.05
CA ASP A 47 11.22 0.02 0.20
C ASP A 47 9.76 0.40 -0.01
N MET A 48 9.11 -0.30 -0.89
CA MET A 48 7.75 0.00 -1.28
C MET A 48 6.92 -1.27 -1.21
N TRP A 49 5.82 -1.20 -0.47
CA TRP A 49 4.92 -2.33 -0.29
C TRP A 49 3.51 -1.90 -0.57
N LEU A 50 2.67 -2.85 -0.93
CA LEU A 50 1.28 -2.57 -1.21
C LEU A 50 0.44 -3.69 -0.62
N ILE A 51 -0.67 -3.35 0.00
CA ILE A 51 -1.56 -4.36 0.54
C ILE A 51 -2.95 -4.07 0.03
N LEU A 52 -3.68 -5.12 -0.34
CA LEU A 52 -5.05 -4.98 -0.78
C LEU A 52 -5.93 -5.25 0.42
N SER A 53 -6.63 -4.23 0.87
CA SER A 53 -7.41 -4.36 2.08
C SER A 53 -8.85 -4.83 1.84
N GLY A 54 -9.37 -4.60 0.68
CA GLY A 54 -10.79 -4.83 0.48
C GLY A 54 -11.54 -3.59 0.92
N ILE A 55 -12.80 -3.56 0.71
CA ILE A 55 -13.61 -2.41 1.02
C ILE A 55 -13.98 -2.37 2.49
N GLY A 56 -14.04 -1.19 3.04
CA GLY A 56 -14.47 -1.03 4.42
C GLY A 56 -13.39 -0.48 5.30
N GLN A 57 -13.75 0.39 6.23
CA GLN A 57 -12.80 0.99 7.11
C GLN A 57 -12.12 0.01 8.03
N LEU A 58 -12.86 -0.97 8.52
CA LEU A 58 -12.25 -1.94 9.41
C LEU A 58 -11.20 -2.76 8.67
N ASN A 59 -11.48 -3.04 7.40
CA ASN A 59 -10.52 -3.80 6.63
C ASN A 59 -9.27 -2.97 6.38
N ALA A 60 -9.44 -1.68 6.16
CA ALA A 60 -8.28 -0.83 5.92
C ALA A 60 -7.42 -0.73 7.17
N VAL A 61 -8.03 -0.63 8.33
CA VAL A 61 -7.29 -0.55 9.57
C VAL A 61 -6.54 -1.85 9.82
N ALA A 62 -7.22 -2.97 9.62
CA ALA A 62 -6.60 -4.27 9.83
C ALA A 62 -5.43 -4.48 8.88
N ALA A 63 -5.63 -4.11 7.61
CA ALA A 63 -4.58 -4.28 6.62
C ALA A 63 -3.39 -3.38 6.92
N THR A 64 -3.65 -2.16 7.34
CA THR A 64 -2.59 -1.22 7.67
C THR A 64 -1.78 -1.76 8.85
N SER A 65 -2.45 -2.23 9.86
CA SER A 65 -1.76 -2.76 11.03
C SER A 65 -0.93 -3.99 10.65
N TYR A 66 -1.51 -4.83 9.82
CA TYR A 66 -0.80 -6.02 9.40
C TYR A 66 0.46 -5.65 8.61
N LEU A 67 0.32 -4.71 7.68
CA LEU A 67 1.45 -4.34 6.85
C LEU A 67 2.51 -3.60 7.63
N TYR A 68 2.11 -2.86 8.63
CA TYR A 68 3.06 -2.13 9.46
C TYR A 68 4.06 -3.12 10.07
N VAL A 69 3.56 -4.20 10.60
CA VAL A 69 4.42 -5.19 11.24
C VAL A 69 5.13 -6.04 10.19
N LYS A 70 4.41 -6.48 9.19
CA LYS A 70 4.96 -7.37 8.20
C LYS A 70 6.11 -6.72 7.42
N SER A 71 5.97 -5.45 7.10
CA SER A 71 6.96 -4.78 6.28
C SER A 71 7.97 -3.99 7.09
N ASP A 72 7.91 -4.13 8.40
CA ASP A 72 8.86 -3.44 9.27
C ASP A 72 8.86 -1.94 8.97
N ALA A 73 7.70 -1.35 8.90
CA ALA A 73 7.60 0.06 8.61
C ALA A 73 8.13 0.88 9.79
N SER A 74 8.63 2.06 9.50
CA SER A 74 9.17 2.90 10.56
C SER A 74 8.34 4.16 10.67
N TYR A 75 8.70 5.01 11.60
CA TYR A 75 7.92 6.20 11.84
C TYR A 75 7.97 7.18 10.67
N ASN A 76 8.97 7.08 9.82
CA ASN A 76 9.04 7.98 8.69
C ASN A 76 8.55 7.32 7.40
N THR A 77 7.87 6.20 7.49
CA THR A 77 7.28 5.57 6.33
C THR A 77 6.06 6.39 5.88
N ILE A 78 5.94 6.58 4.60
CA ILE A 78 4.81 7.31 4.06
C ILE A 78 3.72 6.32 3.71
N TRP A 79 2.52 6.55 4.22
CA TRP A 79 1.39 5.68 3.97
C TRP A 79 0.40 6.36 3.04
N ILE A 80 0.03 5.69 1.96
CA ILE A 80 -0.91 6.23 1.00
C ILE A 80 -2.11 5.30 0.94
N ASN A 81 -3.27 5.82 1.24
CA ASN A 81 -4.47 5.02 1.29
C ASN A 81 -5.43 5.40 0.18
N PHE A 82 -5.74 4.44 -0.67
CA PHE A 82 -6.68 4.70 -1.74
C PHE A 82 -7.95 3.96 -1.40
N GLY A 83 -8.98 4.69 -1.16
CA GLY A 83 -10.17 3.97 -0.82
C GLY A 83 -11.14 4.50 -1.68
N ILE A 84 -12.16 4.27 -1.62
CA ILE A 84 -12.97 4.67 -2.47
C ILE A 84 -13.87 5.35 -1.87
N VAL A 85 -14.68 5.18 -1.73
CA VAL A 85 -15.60 5.61 -1.21
C VAL A 85 -15.78 6.73 -0.60
N GLY A 86 -16.42 7.22 -0.49
CA GLY A 86 -16.83 8.23 0.13
C GLY A 86 -15.85 8.98 0.76
N SER A 87 -14.82 8.66 0.63
CA SER A 87 -13.88 9.29 1.38
C SER A 87 -13.42 10.46 0.69
N ARG A 88 -14.22 11.06 -0.08
CA ARG A 88 -13.78 12.16 -0.71
C ARG A 88 -13.17 13.11 0.20
N ASN A 89 -13.51 13.14 1.39
CA ASN A 89 -12.88 14.10 2.21
C ASN A 89 -11.81 13.45 2.99
N PHE A 90 -11.41 12.30 2.65
CA PHE A 90 -10.39 11.64 3.37
C PHE A 90 -9.08 12.18 2.87
N LYS A 91 -8.20 12.60 3.74
CA LYS A 91 -6.94 13.03 3.35
C LYS A 91 -5.89 12.32 4.04
N VAL A 92 -4.87 11.97 3.37
CA VAL A 92 -3.79 11.25 3.97
C VAL A 92 -3.17 12.12 4.98
N GLY A 93 -2.99 11.62 6.12
CA GLY A 93 -2.39 12.40 7.15
C GLY A 93 -3.38 13.12 8.00
N ASP A 94 -4.61 13.03 7.66
CA ASP A 94 -5.60 13.70 8.47
C ASP A 94 -5.99 12.87 9.65
#